data_ff72e2395007e42e33660313328b4f36
#
_entry.id   ff72e2395007e42e33660313328b4f36
#
_cell.length_a   1.000
_cell.length_b   1.000
_cell.length_c   1.000
_cell.angle_alpha   90.00
_cell.angle_beta   90.00
_cell.angle_gamma   90.00
#
_symmetry.space_group_name_H-M   'P 1'
#
loop_
_entity.id
_entity.type
_entity.pdbx_description
1 polymer ?
#
loop_
_entity_poly.entity_id
_entity_poly.type
_entity_poly.pdbx_seq_one_letter_code
_entity_poly.pdbx_strand_id
1 'polypeptide(L)'
;AALPAMQKLPAFTRKKILMHCVEQFKVRFEEFAYALCREAGKPIKDARGEVTRLIDTFEIAAEEAVRLYGEYAPLDISERNKGIQSIVRRFPIGVVSMVSPFNFPLNLAAHKIAPAIAAGCPPVLYTTPGVAPPKEIEISEWNLQNAVHVRAQNNEGVLYRGQELVHYRPPLPA
;
A
#
# COMPACT_ATOMS: atom_id res chain seq x y z
N ALA A 1 -14.72 4.39 -7.36
CA ALA A 1 -15.69 4.87 -6.36
C ALA A 1 -15.02 5.47 -5.10
N ALA A 2 -13.91 4.91 -4.58
CA ALA A 2 -13.28 5.37 -3.33
C ALA A 2 -12.47 6.68 -3.45
N LEU A 3 -11.97 7.04 -4.63
CA LEU A 3 -11.08 8.17 -4.82
C LEU A 3 -11.65 9.52 -4.33
N PRO A 4 -12.87 9.94 -4.74
CA PRO A 4 -13.40 11.22 -4.31
C PRO A 4 -13.63 11.30 -2.79
N ALA A 5 -13.97 10.18 -2.15
CA ALA A 5 -14.14 10.10 -0.72
C ALA A 5 -12.79 10.23 0.02
N MET A 6 -11.78 9.48 -0.44
CA MET A 6 -10.46 9.48 0.17
C MET A 6 -9.77 10.86 0.04
N GLN A 7 -9.87 11.51 -1.11
CA GLN A 7 -9.29 12.85 -1.33
C GLN A 7 -9.89 13.93 -0.42
N LYS A 8 -11.14 13.75 0.02
CA LYS A 8 -11.83 14.67 0.93
C LYS A 8 -11.51 14.42 2.42
N LEU A 9 -10.87 13.29 2.74
CA LEU A 9 -10.56 12.97 4.13
C LEU A 9 -9.47 13.89 4.68
N PRO A 10 -9.75 14.63 5.77
CA PRO A 10 -8.74 15.42 6.46
C PRO A 10 -7.60 14.51 6.99
N ALA A 11 -6.42 15.08 7.15
CA ALA A 11 -5.24 14.36 7.65
C ALA A 11 -5.50 13.68 9.00
N PHE A 12 -6.16 14.37 9.93
CA PHE A 12 -6.50 13.80 11.24
C PHE A 12 -7.46 12.61 11.17
N THR A 13 -8.35 12.58 10.17
CA THR A 13 -9.26 11.44 9.95
C THR A 13 -8.49 10.24 9.42
N ARG A 14 -7.55 10.44 8.49
CA ARG A 14 -6.66 9.40 8.00
C ARG A 14 -5.80 8.81 9.13
N LYS A 15 -5.26 9.68 10.02
CA LYS A 15 -4.58 9.25 11.25
C LYS A 15 -5.48 8.37 12.11
N LYS A 16 -6.73 8.77 12.37
CA LYS A 16 -7.69 7.98 13.17
C LYS A 16 -7.97 6.62 12.56
N ILE A 17 -8.12 6.53 11.24
CA ILE A 17 -8.31 5.26 10.52
C ILE A 17 -7.11 4.34 10.75
N LEU A 18 -5.90 4.84 10.55
CA LEU A 18 -4.67 4.06 10.74
C LEU A 18 -4.49 3.61 12.21
N MET A 19 -4.76 4.50 13.17
CA MET A 19 -4.69 4.14 14.59
C MET A 19 -5.75 3.11 14.99
N HIS A 20 -6.95 3.18 14.41
CA HIS A 20 -7.95 2.12 14.61
C HIS A 20 -7.46 0.76 14.10
N CYS A 21 -6.79 0.74 12.94
CA CYS A 21 -6.16 -0.50 12.46
C CYS A 21 -5.11 -1.02 13.45
N VAL A 22 -4.27 -0.14 14.00
CA VAL A 22 -3.27 -0.49 15.03
C VAL A 22 -3.92 -1.16 16.23
N GLU A 23 -5.00 -0.58 16.75
CA GLU A 23 -5.76 -1.15 17.88
C GLU A 23 -6.28 -2.55 17.54
N GLN A 24 -6.86 -2.72 16.36
CA GLN A 24 -7.36 -4.03 15.90
C GLN A 24 -6.23 -5.06 15.74
N PHE A 25 -5.08 -4.66 15.23
CA PHE A 25 -3.92 -5.56 15.12
C PHE A 25 -3.39 -5.97 16.50
N LYS A 26 -3.38 -5.06 17.48
CA LYS A 26 -2.98 -5.38 18.85
C LYS A 26 -3.95 -6.37 19.52
N VAL A 27 -5.25 -6.14 19.38
CA VAL A 27 -6.29 -7.02 19.93
C VAL A 27 -6.25 -8.42 19.29
N ARG A 28 -6.01 -8.48 17.97
CA ARG A 28 -6.01 -9.73 17.19
C ARG A 28 -4.59 -10.26 16.92
N PHE A 29 -3.61 -9.89 17.73
CA PHE A 29 -2.18 -10.18 17.50
C PHE A 29 -1.90 -11.66 17.25
N GLU A 30 -2.36 -12.53 18.15
CA GLU A 30 -2.14 -13.98 18.02
C GLU A 30 -2.91 -14.57 16.85
N GLU A 31 -4.10 -14.06 16.52
CA GLU A 31 -4.85 -14.50 15.35
C GLU A 31 -4.04 -14.29 14.05
N PHE A 32 -3.46 -13.10 13.88
CA PHE A 32 -2.59 -12.81 12.74
C PHE A 32 -1.32 -13.67 12.75
N ALA A 33 -0.69 -13.88 13.90
CA ALA A 33 0.48 -14.72 14.01
C ALA A 33 0.18 -16.19 13.63
N TYR A 34 -0.93 -16.73 14.09
CA TYR A 34 -1.36 -18.08 13.71
C TYR A 34 -1.77 -18.19 12.25
N ALA A 35 -2.41 -17.16 11.68
CA ALA A 35 -2.72 -17.13 10.25
C ALA A 35 -1.44 -17.20 9.40
N LEU A 36 -0.40 -16.45 9.75
CA LEU A 36 0.91 -16.51 9.09
C LEU A 36 1.55 -17.90 9.18
N CYS A 37 1.43 -18.57 10.33
CA CYS A 37 1.92 -19.94 10.48
C CYS A 37 1.19 -20.91 9.55
N ARG A 38 -0.13 -20.79 9.45
CA ARG A 38 -0.98 -21.71 8.68
C ARG A 38 -0.89 -21.48 7.17
N GLU A 39 -0.84 -20.21 6.76
CA GLU A 39 -0.91 -19.84 5.35
C GLU A 39 0.47 -19.72 4.69
N ALA A 40 1.47 -19.23 5.42
CA ALA A 40 2.81 -19.00 4.92
C ALA A 40 3.85 -20.01 5.45
N GLY A 41 3.45 -20.95 6.31
CA GLY A 41 4.37 -21.93 6.90
C GLY A 41 5.44 -21.30 7.81
N LYS A 42 5.18 -20.13 8.37
CA LYS A 42 6.15 -19.39 9.19
C LYS A 42 6.27 -19.96 10.60
N PRO A 43 7.49 -20.07 11.16
CA PRO A 43 7.64 -20.31 12.59
C PRO A 43 6.92 -19.26 13.42
N ILE A 44 6.24 -19.67 14.48
CA ILE A 44 5.41 -18.76 15.31
C ILE A 44 6.19 -17.56 15.87
N LYS A 45 7.47 -17.75 16.20
CA LYS A 45 8.34 -16.66 16.64
C LYS A 45 8.50 -15.58 15.57
N ASP A 46 8.74 -16.00 14.34
CA ASP A 46 8.92 -15.08 13.21
C ASP A 46 7.59 -14.44 12.79
N ALA A 47 6.51 -15.20 12.87
CA ALA A 47 5.15 -14.71 12.64
C ALA A 47 4.78 -13.60 13.63
N ARG A 48 5.02 -13.78 14.91
CA ARG A 48 4.83 -12.72 15.93
C ARG A 48 5.70 -11.50 15.66
N GLY A 49 6.96 -11.69 15.26
CA GLY A 49 7.84 -10.60 14.87
C GLY A 49 7.33 -9.83 13.63
N GLU A 50 6.67 -10.51 12.71
CA GLU A 50 6.04 -9.85 11.57
C GLU A 50 4.81 -9.03 11.96
N VAL A 51 3.96 -9.55 12.85
CA VAL A 51 2.80 -8.79 13.36
C VAL A 51 3.24 -7.55 14.14
N THR A 52 4.32 -7.64 14.91
CA THR A 52 4.91 -6.45 15.57
C THR A 52 5.27 -5.39 14.55
N ARG A 53 5.99 -5.76 13.49
CA ARG A 53 6.37 -4.80 12.43
C ARG A 53 5.17 -4.26 11.64
N LEU A 54 4.11 -5.04 11.47
CA LEU A 54 2.85 -4.56 10.91
C LEU A 54 2.30 -3.39 11.74
N ILE A 55 2.24 -3.56 13.07
CA ILE A 55 1.77 -2.54 14.02
C ILE A 55 2.63 -1.29 13.92
N ASP A 56 3.94 -1.42 14.03
CA ASP A 56 4.89 -0.30 13.95
C ASP A 56 4.73 0.48 12.63
N THR A 57 4.57 -0.23 11.52
CA THR A 57 4.39 0.39 10.20
C THR A 57 3.12 1.26 10.14
N PHE A 58 2.02 0.77 10.71
CA PHE A 58 0.77 1.53 10.76
C PHE A 58 0.82 2.69 11.76
N GLU A 59 1.51 2.54 12.88
CA GLU A 59 1.72 3.63 13.85
C GLU A 59 2.53 4.76 13.22
N ILE A 60 3.65 4.44 12.58
CA ILE A 60 4.48 5.44 11.87
C ILE A 60 3.65 6.14 10.79
N ALA A 61 2.92 5.39 9.96
CA ALA A 61 2.09 5.97 8.92
C ALA A 61 0.98 6.87 9.48
N ALA A 62 0.41 6.52 10.63
CA ALA A 62 -0.59 7.34 11.30
C ALA A 62 -0.01 8.68 11.77
N GLU A 63 1.20 8.66 12.29
CA GLU A 63 1.90 9.90 12.70
C GLU A 63 2.27 10.75 11.50
N GLU A 64 2.78 10.15 10.44
CA GLU A 64 3.16 10.84 9.22
C GLU A 64 1.96 11.40 8.45
N ALA A 65 0.78 10.82 8.58
CA ALA A 65 -0.43 11.33 7.93
C ALA A 65 -0.72 12.81 8.22
N VAL A 66 -0.30 13.30 9.40
CA VAL A 66 -0.50 14.69 9.84
C VAL A 66 0.77 15.55 9.70
N ARG A 67 1.87 14.96 9.20
CA ARG A 67 3.17 15.64 8.99
C ARG A 67 3.52 15.82 7.52
N LEU A 68 2.59 15.58 6.60
CA LEU A 68 2.80 15.80 5.16
C LEU A 68 2.73 17.28 4.83
N TYR A 69 3.74 18.03 5.30
CA TYR A 69 3.85 19.46 5.08
C TYR A 69 4.19 19.81 3.63
N GLY A 70 3.92 21.04 3.27
CA GLY A 70 4.48 21.68 2.09
C GLY A 70 5.77 22.43 2.41
N GLU A 71 6.22 23.21 1.46
CA GLU A 71 7.43 24.02 1.59
C GLU A 71 7.09 25.46 1.27
N TYR A 72 7.73 26.38 1.96
CA TYR A 72 7.73 27.80 1.66
C TYR A 72 9.15 28.23 1.35
N ALA A 73 9.35 28.92 0.25
CA ALA A 73 10.64 29.48 -0.11
C ALA A 73 10.49 30.89 -0.66
N PRO A 74 11.24 31.89 -0.16
CA PRO A 74 11.38 33.15 -0.85
C PRO A 74 12.15 32.93 -2.15
N LEU A 75 11.66 33.52 -3.24
CA LEU A 75 12.30 33.44 -4.56
C LEU A 75 12.90 34.79 -5.01
N ASP A 76 13.10 35.70 -4.06
CA ASP A 76 13.76 37.00 -4.28
C ASP A 76 15.28 36.93 -4.42
N ILE A 77 15.74 35.88 -5.13
CA ILE A 77 17.17 35.56 -5.37
C ILE A 77 17.82 36.51 -6.40
N SER A 78 17.06 37.36 -7.04
CA SER A 78 17.53 38.37 -7.97
C SER A 78 16.59 39.60 -7.98
N GLU A 79 17.07 40.71 -8.44
CA GLU A 79 16.26 41.95 -8.50
C GLU A 79 14.98 41.79 -9.34
N ARG A 80 15.03 40.95 -10.39
CA ARG A 80 13.87 40.60 -11.22
C ARG A 80 12.79 39.87 -10.44
N ASN A 81 13.17 39.11 -9.42
CA ASN A 81 12.29 38.23 -8.64
C ASN A 81 11.94 38.84 -7.28
N LYS A 82 12.24 40.12 -7.06
CA LYS A 82 11.97 40.81 -5.80
C LYS A 82 10.51 40.67 -5.38
N GLY A 83 10.30 40.16 -4.17
CA GLY A 83 8.98 39.96 -3.58
C GLY A 83 8.22 38.70 -4.03
N ILE A 84 8.82 37.85 -4.85
CA ILE A 84 8.22 36.58 -5.26
C ILE A 84 8.41 35.57 -4.13
N GLN A 85 7.34 34.81 -3.85
CA GLN A 85 7.31 33.71 -2.87
C GLN A 85 6.79 32.45 -3.51
N SER A 86 7.33 31.32 -3.10
CA SER A 86 6.90 29.99 -3.54
C SER A 86 6.26 29.23 -2.39
N ILE A 87 5.11 28.63 -2.66
CA ILE A 87 4.44 27.70 -1.75
C ILE A 87 4.28 26.38 -2.48
N VAL A 88 4.95 25.34 -1.98
CA VAL A 88 4.81 23.98 -2.48
C VAL A 88 3.79 23.25 -1.60
N ARG A 89 2.79 22.62 -2.21
CA ARG A 89 1.78 21.82 -1.53
C ARG A 89 1.80 20.42 -2.05
N ARG A 90 1.54 19.44 -1.18
CA ARG A 90 1.44 18.02 -1.54
C ARG A 90 -0.03 17.63 -1.66
N PHE A 91 -0.36 16.92 -2.74
CA PHE A 91 -1.71 16.44 -3.01
C PHE A 91 -1.67 14.93 -3.26
N PRO A 92 -2.76 14.18 -2.88
CA PRO A 92 -2.88 12.78 -3.26
C PRO A 92 -2.80 12.61 -4.77
N ILE A 93 -1.92 11.71 -5.23
CA ILE A 93 -1.72 11.46 -6.67
C ILE A 93 -2.91 10.74 -7.31
N GLY A 94 -3.72 10.06 -6.51
CA GLY A 94 -4.85 9.27 -6.97
C GLY A 94 -4.81 7.84 -6.49
N VAL A 95 -5.40 6.93 -7.25
CA VAL A 95 -5.38 5.49 -6.94
C VAL A 95 -3.99 4.93 -7.17
N VAL A 96 -3.46 4.20 -6.20
CA VAL A 96 -2.12 3.60 -6.27
C VAL A 96 -2.23 2.10 -6.39
N SER A 97 -1.68 1.55 -7.47
CA SER A 97 -1.55 0.11 -7.68
C SER A 97 -0.29 -0.40 -7.00
N MET A 98 -0.41 -1.51 -6.27
CA MET A 98 0.63 -2.04 -5.41
C MET A 98 0.76 -3.55 -5.59
N VAL A 99 2.00 -4.04 -5.74
CA VAL A 99 2.30 -5.46 -5.78
C VAL A 99 3.10 -5.85 -4.55
N SER A 100 2.63 -6.85 -3.80
CA SER A 100 3.31 -7.36 -2.61
C SER A 100 3.74 -8.81 -2.79
N PRO A 101 5.02 -9.15 -2.57
CA PRO A 101 5.47 -10.53 -2.52
C PRO A 101 4.96 -11.23 -1.25
N PHE A 102 5.04 -12.55 -1.24
CA PHE A 102 4.44 -13.39 -0.20
C PHE A 102 5.39 -13.77 0.95
N ASN A 103 6.67 -13.47 0.86
CA ASN A 103 7.66 -13.89 1.88
C ASN A 103 7.50 -13.19 3.23
N PHE A 104 6.87 -12.02 3.26
CA PHE A 104 6.39 -11.32 4.46
C PHE A 104 4.99 -10.76 4.17
N PRO A 105 3.96 -11.60 4.10
CA PRO A 105 2.68 -11.25 3.48
C PRO A 105 1.95 -10.10 4.17
N LEU A 106 2.04 -9.99 5.49
CA LEU A 106 1.43 -8.89 6.23
C LEU A 106 2.29 -7.63 6.17
N ASN A 107 3.57 -7.74 6.50
CA ASN A 107 4.44 -6.58 6.64
C ASN A 107 4.69 -5.87 5.31
N LEU A 108 4.92 -6.62 4.24
CA LEU A 108 5.13 -6.01 2.91
C LEU A 108 3.85 -5.40 2.33
N ALA A 109 2.68 -5.94 2.65
CA ALA A 109 1.41 -5.30 2.36
C ALA A 109 1.23 -4.01 3.18
N ALA A 110 1.56 -4.04 4.47
CA ALA A 110 1.50 -2.88 5.36
C ALA A 110 2.32 -1.70 4.85
N HIS A 111 3.57 -1.95 4.42
CA HIS A 111 4.47 -0.93 3.85
C HIS A 111 3.94 -0.24 2.59
N LYS A 112 2.88 -0.76 2.01
CA LYS A 112 2.21 -0.20 0.84
C LYS A 112 0.88 0.46 1.20
N ILE A 113 0.05 -0.25 1.97
CA ILE A 113 -1.30 0.20 2.31
C ILE A 113 -1.26 1.39 3.27
N ALA A 114 -0.46 1.29 4.34
CA ALA A 114 -0.44 2.31 5.38
C ALA A 114 0.02 3.69 4.86
N PRO A 115 1.14 3.82 4.13
CA PRO A 115 1.56 5.11 3.58
C PRO A 115 0.61 5.63 2.49
N ALA A 116 -0.05 4.75 1.72
CA ALA A 116 -1.04 5.21 0.75
C ALA A 116 -2.24 5.87 1.44
N ILE A 117 -2.76 5.26 2.50
CA ILE A 117 -3.85 5.83 3.31
C ILE A 117 -3.39 7.13 3.95
N ALA A 118 -2.18 7.17 4.53
CA ALA A 118 -1.60 8.38 5.11
C ALA A 118 -1.54 9.53 4.11
N ALA A 119 -1.15 9.25 2.87
CA ALA A 119 -1.09 10.23 1.79
C ALA A 119 -2.46 10.60 1.18
N GLY A 120 -3.54 9.90 1.55
CA GLY A 120 -4.88 10.11 0.99
C GLY A 120 -5.10 9.46 -0.38
N CYS A 121 -4.31 8.43 -0.69
CA CYS A 121 -4.37 7.69 -1.94
C CYS A 121 -5.08 6.34 -1.71
N PRO A 122 -6.18 6.04 -2.40
CA PRO A 122 -6.80 4.72 -2.33
C PRO A 122 -5.85 3.64 -2.84
N PRO A 123 -5.53 2.61 -2.03
CA PRO A 123 -4.68 1.52 -2.46
C PRO A 123 -5.47 0.45 -3.22
N VAL A 124 -4.85 -0.13 -4.24
CA VAL A 124 -5.23 -1.39 -4.87
C VAL A 124 -4.06 -2.35 -4.72
N LEU A 125 -4.20 -3.32 -3.85
CA LEU A 125 -3.13 -4.25 -3.52
C LEU A 125 -3.31 -5.56 -4.28
N TYR A 126 -2.24 -5.98 -4.95
CA TYR A 126 -2.09 -7.29 -5.54
C TYR A 126 -1.07 -8.08 -4.72
N THR A 127 -1.50 -9.22 -4.24
CA THR A 127 -0.61 -10.16 -3.54
C THR A 127 -0.35 -11.36 -4.44
N THR A 128 0.88 -11.83 -4.46
CA THR A 128 1.16 -13.13 -5.05
C THR A 128 0.57 -14.20 -4.13
N PRO A 129 -0.11 -15.23 -4.67
CA PRO A 129 -0.58 -16.33 -3.87
C PRO A 129 0.58 -17.01 -3.12
N GLY A 130 0.29 -17.54 -1.94
CA GLY A 130 1.23 -18.31 -1.15
C GLY A 130 1.56 -19.68 -1.79
N VAL A 131 1.88 -20.66 -0.96
CA VAL A 131 2.37 -21.98 -1.37
C VAL A 131 1.35 -22.80 -2.19
N ALA A 132 0.08 -22.48 -2.07
CA ALA A 132 -0.97 -23.12 -2.87
C ALA A 132 -1.80 -22.03 -3.56
N PRO A 133 -1.33 -21.50 -4.68
CA PRO A 133 -2.12 -20.52 -5.41
C PRO A 133 -3.41 -21.16 -5.93
N PRO A 134 -4.52 -20.44 -5.94
CA PRO A 134 -5.69 -20.87 -6.68
C PRO A 134 -5.27 -21.14 -8.14
N LYS A 135 -5.85 -22.16 -8.76
CA LYS A 135 -5.51 -22.54 -10.13
C LYS A 135 -5.71 -21.41 -11.14
N GLU A 136 -6.56 -20.45 -10.82
CA GLU A 136 -6.82 -19.25 -11.61
C GLU A 136 -7.17 -18.08 -10.69
N ILE A 137 -6.55 -16.91 -10.92
CA ILE A 137 -6.96 -15.66 -10.31
C ILE A 137 -7.70 -14.89 -11.40
N GLU A 138 -9.02 -14.80 -11.28
CA GLU A 138 -9.80 -13.87 -12.08
C GLU A 138 -9.76 -12.48 -11.46
N ILE A 139 -9.15 -11.54 -12.16
CA ILE A 139 -9.17 -10.11 -11.79
C ILE A 139 -10.35 -9.41 -12.51
N SER A 140 -11.44 -10.15 -12.72
CA SER A 140 -12.59 -9.68 -13.54
C SER A 140 -13.41 -8.57 -12.89
N GLU A 141 -13.32 -8.37 -11.58
CA GLU A 141 -14.22 -7.46 -10.86
C GLU A 141 -13.67 -6.04 -10.65
N TRP A 142 -12.43 -5.79 -11.04
CA TRP A 142 -11.82 -4.48 -10.85
C TRP A 142 -11.99 -3.63 -12.11
N ASN A 143 -13.06 -2.88 -12.12
CA ASN A 143 -13.40 -1.95 -13.21
C ASN A 143 -12.44 -0.73 -13.20
N LEU A 144 -11.18 -0.98 -13.53
CA LEU A 144 -10.27 0.05 -14.01
C LEU A 144 -10.60 0.22 -15.49
N GLN A 145 -11.04 1.37 -15.89
CA GLN A 145 -11.54 1.67 -17.25
C GLN A 145 -10.58 1.33 -18.40
N ASN A 146 -9.44 0.74 -18.16
CA ASN A 146 -8.48 0.25 -19.15
C ASN A 146 -7.72 -1.01 -18.68
N ALA A 147 -8.20 -1.74 -17.69
CA ALA A 147 -7.56 -2.98 -17.28
C ALA A 147 -7.90 -4.09 -18.28
N VAL A 148 -6.90 -4.64 -18.91
CA VAL A 148 -7.02 -5.88 -19.68
C VAL A 148 -7.14 -7.04 -18.70
N HIS A 149 -8.10 -7.94 -18.93
CA HIS A 149 -8.21 -9.18 -18.21
C HIS A 149 -6.88 -9.95 -18.27
N VAL A 150 -6.30 -10.21 -17.14
CA VAL A 150 -5.09 -11.03 -17.04
C VAL A 150 -5.45 -12.28 -16.26
N ARG A 151 -5.43 -13.42 -16.91
CA ARG A 151 -5.41 -14.74 -16.27
C ARG A 151 -3.99 -15.03 -15.85
N ALA A 152 -3.73 -15.05 -14.56
CA ALA A 152 -2.47 -15.56 -14.04
C ALA A 152 -2.68 -17.03 -13.66
N GLN A 153 -2.06 -17.94 -14.42
CA GLN A 153 -1.91 -19.33 -14.02
C GLN A 153 -0.70 -19.47 -13.09
N ASN A 154 -0.64 -20.56 -12.34
CA ASN A 154 0.46 -20.84 -11.42
C ASN A 154 1.82 -20.51 -12.04
N ASN A 155 2.61 -19.69 -11.35
CA ASN A 155 3.94 -19.25 -11.73
C ASN A 155 4.06 -18.31 -12.95
N GLU A 156 2.96 -17.87 -13.53
CA GLU A 156 2.98 -16.87 -14.58
C GLU A 156 2.84 -15.48 -13.99
N GLY A 157 3.53 -14.50 -14.57
CA GLY A 157 3.46 -13.11 -14.14
C GLY A 157 2.14 -12.47 -14.48
N VAL A 158 1.77 -11.47 -13.71
CA VAL A 158 0.61 -10.63 -13.99
C VAL A 158 1.00 -9.55 -15.00
N LEU A 159 0.39 -9.59 -16.18
CA LEU A 159 0.58 -8.58 -17.21
C LEU A 159 -0.43 -7.45 -17.03
N TYR A 160 0.06 -6.26 -16.81
CA TYR A 160 -0.73 -5.03 -16.77
C TYR A 160 -0.64 -4.30 -18.08
N ARG A 161 -1.77 -4.00 -18.68
CA ARG A 161 -1.88 -3.05 -19.77
C ARG A 161 -2.75 -1.87 -19.34
N GLY A 162 -2.20 -1.05 -18.50
CA GLY A 162 -2.73 0.26 -18.19
C GLY A 162 -1.53 1.15 -17.99
N GLN A 163 -1.18 1.96 -18.97
CA GLN A 163 0.01 2.80 -18.96
C GLN A 163 1.32 2.05 -18.68
N GLU A 164 1.61 1.02 -19.48
CA GLU A 164 2.96 0.41 -19.68
C GLU A 164 3.70 -0.19 -18.48
N LEU A 165 3.04 -0.63 -17.44
CA LEU A 165 3.68 -1.42 -16.39
C LEU A 165 3.43 -2.92 -16.63
N VAL A 166 4.40 -3.55 -17.31
CA VAL A 166 4.45 -5.01 -17.46
C VAL A 166 5.29 -5.57 -16.31
N HIS A 167 4.66 -6.30 -15.41
CA HIS A 167 5.38 -7.08 -14.39
C HIS A 167 5.36 -8.54 -14.80
N TYR A 168 6.49 -9.05 -15.24
CA TYR A 168 6.68 -10.45 -15.57
C TYR A 168 7.50 -11.14 -14.49
N ARG A 169 7.00 -12.25 -13.99
CA ARG A 169 7.78 -13.17 -13.16
C ARG A 169 8.03 -14.44 -13.98
N PRO A 170 9.27 -14.78 -14.32
CA PRO A 170 9.56 -16.03 -14.97
C PRO A 170 9.17 -17.21 -14.08
N PRO A 171 8.75 -18.35 -14.65
CA PRO A 171 8.49 -19.55 -13.90
C PRO A 171 9.74 -19.94 -13.10
N LEU A 172 9.53 -20.38 -11.86
CA LEU A 172 10.61 -20.93 -11.06
C LEU A 172 11.10 -22.22 -11.79
N PRO A 173 12.42 -22.42 -11.89
CA PRO A 173 12.93 -23.67 -12.41
C PRO A 173 12.41 -24.86 -11.56
N ALA A 174 12.04 -25.94 -12.25
CA ALA A 174 11.52 -27.17 -11.65
C ALA A 174 12.56 -27.82 -10.74
#